data_5819a5544768ae6ed136aeb0cd3ccc58
#
_entry.id   5819a5544768ae6ed136aeb0cd3ccc58
#
_cell.length_a   1.000
_cell.length_b   1.000
_cell.length_c   1.000
_cell.angle_alpha   90.00
_cell.angle_beta   90.00
_cell.angle_gamma   90.00
#
_symmetry.space_group_name_H-M   'P 1'
#
loop_
_entity.id
_entity.type
_entity.pdbx_description
1 polymer ?
#
loop_
_entity_poly.entity_id
_entity_poly.type
_entity_poly.pdbx_seq_one_letter_code
_entity_poly.pdbx_strand_id
1 'polypeptide(L)'
;LVRFPAVSALTPEQAKRAESVLREKLGQESLRKFEFSDGGDKAYVRLNKAVEPAQIQEILRAADITTTQVQRFGRPEDNTYEVVLVGLAQEIRKALDGKLGEGSVAAIPSMGSVSAKAGKELRDNGIISLLAAIGFIMLYILVRFDFRYGPGTVIALLHDAVFVLGAFAVTYKEFSLTTIAAILTVIGYSMNDTIVVFDRIRENASKMRDKKFSQIVNLSVNETLSRTILTSATVFFVTLAMNIWGTGVIRDFAFAMNVGVIIGTFSSVFIASPILIWLNEKSLAAQKKPRGRSSSSTPV
;
A
#
# COMPACT_ATOMS: atom_id res chain seq x y z
N LEU A 1 -13.39 -14.86 11.89
CA LEU A 1 -13.01 -13.45 12.00
C LEU A 1 -14.28 -12.61 12.04
N VAL A 2 -14.60 -12.02 13.18
CA VAL A 2 -15.76 -11.13 13.29
C VAL A 2 -15.27 -9.72 12.98
N ARG A 3 -15.77 -9.11 11.89
CA ARG A 3 -15.49 -7.70 11.56
C ARG A 3 -16.62 -6.84 12.07
N PHE A 4 -16.29 -5.85 12.85
CA PHE A 4 -17.22 -4.79 13.22
C PHE A 4 -16.94 -3.55 12.36
N PRO A 5 -17.96 -2.75 11.99
CA PRO A 5 -17.71 -1.44 11.37
C PRO A 5 -16.86 -0.60 12.33
N ALA A 6 -15.96 0.21 11.76
CA ALA A 6 -15.09 1.08 12.54
C ALA A 6 -15.93 2.02 13.43
N VAL A 7 -15.99 1.69 14.70
CA VAL A 7 -16.59 2.55 15.72
C VAL A 7 -15.42 3.16 16.47
N SER A 8 -15.29 4.49 16.45
CA SER A 8 -14.35 5.18 17.33
C SER A 8 -14.74 4.87 18.78
N ALA A 9 -13.75 4.69 19.64
CA ALA A 9 -13.99 4.40 21.08
C ALA A 9 -14.87 5.48 21.76
N LEU A 10 -14.99 6.67 21.15
CA LEU A 10 -15.89 7.74 21.55
C LEU A 10 -16.66 8.29 20.35
N THR A 11 -17.93 8.57 20.54
CA THR A 11 -18.72 9.32 19.55
C THR A 11 -18.25 10.78 19.51
N PRO A 12 -18.50 11.53 18.40
CA PRO A 12 -18.19 12.95 18.33
C PRO A 12 -18.84 13.78 19.46
N GLU A 13 -20.01 13.35 19.99
CA GLU A 13 -20.66 13.96 21.10
C GLU A 13 -19.94 13.69 22.42
N GLN A 14 -19.53 12.46 22.65
CA GLN A 14 -18.74 12.10 23.83
C GLN A 14 -17.37 12.82 23.81
N ALA A 15 -16.74 12.98 22.64
CA ALA A 15 -15.51 13.74 22.48
C ALA A 15 -15.67 15.21 22.90
N LYS A 16 -16.74 15.87 22.41
CA LYS A 16 -17.05 17.24 22.79
C LYS A 16 -17.38 17.34 24.28
N ARG A 17 -18.08 16.36 24.82
CA ARG A 17 -18.41 16.30 26.26
C ARG A 17 -17.14 16.13 27.10
N ALA A 18 -16.20 15.28 26.70
CA ALA A 18 -14.90 15.14 27.34
C ALA A 18 -14.14 16.47 27.38
N GLU A 19 -14.09 17.14 26.24
CA GLU A 19 -13.42 18.44 26.13
C GLU A 19 -14.09 19.51 27.02
N SER A 20 -15.41 19.58 27.01
CA SER A 20 -16.15 20.55 27.85
C SER A 20 -15.94 20.30 29.33
N VAL A 21 -15.97 19.04 29.78
CA VAL A 21 -15.78 18.70 31.21
C VAL A 21 -14.32 18.92 31.63
N LEU A 22 -13.35 18.63 30.76
CA LEU A 22 -11.93 18.95 31.02
C LEU A 22 -11.72 20.47 31.15
N ARG A 23 -12.34 21.28 30.29
CA ARG A 23 -12.28 22.75 30.36
C ARG A 23 -12.96 23.30 31.62
N GLU A 24 -14.08 22.73 32.00
CA GLU A 24 -14.84 23.15 33.22
C GLU A 24 -14.06 22.83 34.49
N LYS A 25 -13.52 21.61 34.60
CA LYS A 25 -12.84 21.13 35.83
C LYS A 25 -11.41 21.62 35.97
N LEU A 26 -10.65 21.76 34.87
CA LEU A 26 -9.26 22.21 34.91
C LEU A 26 -9.09 23.72 34.63
N GLY A 27 -10.19 24.41 34.24
CA GLY A 27 -10.20 25.80 33.82
C GLY A 27 -10.12 25.97 32.31
N GLN A 28 -10.85 26.94 31.76
CA GLN A 28 -10.99 27.15 30.31
C GLN A 28 -9.65 27.34 29.57
N GLU A 29 -8.67 27.96 30.19
CA GLU A 29 -7.34 28.23 29.63
C GLU A 29 -6.33 27.06 29.86
N SER A 30 -6.70 26.09 30.70
CA SER A 30 -5.79 25.00 31.07
C SER A 30 -5.65 23.95 29.96
N LEU A 31 -6.69 23.72 29.15
CA LEU A 31 -6.66 22.75 28.04
C LEU A 31 -6.20 23.43 26.77
N ARG A 32 -4.97 23.10 26.33
CA ARG A 32 -4.37 23.62 25.09
C ARG A 32 -4.87 22.86 23.87
N LYS A 33 -4.94 21.52 23.95
CA LYS A 33 -5.34 20.67 22.84
C LYS A 33 -5.90 19.35 23.34
N PHE A 34 -6.94 18.85 22.66
CA PHE A 34 -7.49 17.53 22.88
C PHE A 34 -7.63 16.84 21.51
N GLU A 35 -6.89 15.78 21.29
CA GLU A 35 -6.85 15.07 20.01
C GLU A 35 -6.97 13.58 20.24
N PHE A 36 -7.62 12.89 19.32
CA PHE A 36 -7.65 11.44 19.29
C PHE A 36 -6.53 10.91 18.41
N SER A 37 -6.00 9.74 18.80
CA SER A 37 -5.17 8.95 17.90
C SER A 37 -6.00 8.56 16.66
N ASP A 38 -5.32 8.33 15.54
CA ASP A 38 -5.96 7.87 14.31
C ASP A 38 -6.72 6.54 14.49
N GLY A 39 -6.34 5.75 15.49
CA GLY A 39 -7.00 4.51 15.89
C GLY A 39 -8.24 4.69 16.76
N GLY A 40 -8.47 5.88 17.35
CA GLY A 40 -9.60 6.15 18.25
C GLY A 40 -9.53 5.43 19.60
N ASP A 41 -8.46 4.69 19.87
CA ASP A 41 -8.20 3.93 21.10
C ASP A 41 -7.48 4.76 22.17
N LYS A 42 -6.89 5.88 21.76
CA LYS A 42 -6.16 6.81 22.62
C LYS A 42 -6.61 8.24 22.37
N ALA A 43 -6.50 9.06 23.40
CA ALA A 43 -6.63 10.51 23.28
C ALA A 43 -5.37 11.18 23.86
N TYR A 44 -4.97 12.28 23.25
CA TYR A 44 -3.87 13.12 23.71
C TYR A 44 -4.41 14.40 24.27
N VAL A 45 -4.15 14.63 25.56
CA VAL A 45 -4.56 15.82 26.30
C VAL A 45 -3.33 16.66 26.55
N ARG A 46 -3.25 17.85 25.96
CA ARG A 46 -2.15 18.80 26.21
C ARG A 46 -2.64 19.92 27.10
N LEU A 47 -1.98 20.10 28.23
CA LEU A 47 -2.32 21.10 29.24
C LEU A 47 -1.26 22.21 29.34
N ASN A 48 -1.68 23.39 29.78
CA ASN A 48 -0.77 24.51 30.07
C ASN A 48 -0.03 24.35 31.41
N LYS A 49 -0.55 23.51 32.30
CA LYS A 49 0.04 23.21 33.61
C LYS A 49 0.13 21.68 33.80
N ALA A 50 1.14 21.25 34.57
CA ALA A 50 1.25 19.87 34.96
C ALA A 50 0.09 19.49 35.91
N VAL A 51 -0.56 18.37 35.60
CA VAL A 51 -1.66 17.79 36.38
C VAL A 51 -1.32 16.33 36.67
N GLU A 52 -1.74 15.81 37.79
CA GLU A 52 -1.57 14.40 38.10
C GLU A 52 -2.42 13.52 37.15
N PRO A 53 -1.89 12.44 36.56
CA PRO A 53 -2.64 11.56 35.68
C PRO A 53 -3.94 11.02 36.27
N ALA A 54 -3.95 10.74 37.58
CA ALA A 54 -5.12 10.27 38.30
C ALA A 54 -6.27 11.28 38.28
N GLN A 55 -5.95 12.56 38.32
CA GLN A 55 -6.94 13.64 38.30
C GLN A 55 -7.61 13.75 36.93
N ILE A 56 -6.84 13.58 35.84
CA ILE A 56 -7.40 13.54 34.48
C ILE A 56 -8.32 12.32 34.32
N GLN A 57 -7.92 11.18 34.89
CA GLN A 57 -8.71 9.95 34.85
C GLN A 57 -10.05 10.11 35.57
N GLU A 58 -10.05 10.75 36.71
CA GLU A 58 -11.26 11.03 37.53
C GLU A 58 -12.22 11.98 36.79
N ILE A 59 -11.69 13.03 36.17
CA ILE A 59 -12.49 13.99 35.39
C ILE A 59 -13.14 13.30 34.18
N LEU A 60 -12.41 12.46 33.46
CA LEU A 60 -12.93 11.73 32.31
C LEU A 60 -13.98 10.69 32.75
N ARG A 61 -13.77 10.04 33.87
CA ARG A 61 -14.76 9.12 34.45
C ARG A 61 -16.07 9.85 34.84
N ALA A 62 -15.99 11.08 35.35
CA ALA A 62 -17.16 11.90 35.63
C ALA A 62 -17.92 12.34 34.36
N ALA A 63 -17.25 12.34 33.22
CA ALA A 63 -17.84 12.58 31.89
C ALA A 63 -18.40 11.31 31.22
N ASP A 64 -18.50 10.19 31.96
CA ASP A 64 -18.93 8.88 31.47
C ASP A 64 -17.98 8.27 30.38
N ILE A 65 -16.71 8.63 30.50
CA ILE A 65 -15.65 8.10 29.61
C ILE A 65 -14.80 7.14 30.40
N THR A 66 -14.90 5.86 30.05
CA THR A 66 -14.12 4.81 30.69
C THR A 66 -12.70 4.79 30.10
N THR A 67 -11.71 5.05 30.97
CA THR A 67 -10.29 5.03 30.60
C THR A 67 -9.59 3.87 31.27
N THR A 68 -8.70 3.19 30.55
CA THR A 68 -7.89 2.10 31.12
C THR A 68 -6.67 2.65 31.85
N GLN A 69 -6.02 3.65 31.26
CA GLN A 69 -4.79 4.23 31.78
C GLN A 69 -4.62 5.67 31.30
N VAL A 70 -4.08 6.53 32.18
CA VAL A 70 -3.63 7.87 31.84
C VAL A 70 -2.15 7.97 32.23
N GLN A 71 -1.29 8.35 31.27
CA GLN A 71 0.14 8.49 31.51
C GLN A 71 0.69 9.74 30.83
N ARG A 72 1.80 10.26 31.33
CA ARG A 72 2.51 11.37 30.66
C ARG A 72 3.12 10.87 29.37
N PHE A 73 3.04 11.69 28.32
CA PHE A 73 3.53 11.37 26.98
C PHE A 73 4.43 12.50 26.45
N GLY A 74 5.60 12.15 25.92
CA GLY A 74 6.53 13.12 25.37
C GLY A 74 7.44 13.77 26.43
N ARG A 75 7.89 15.00 26.17
CA ARG A 75 8.78 15.73 27.07
C ARG A 75 8.02 16.24 28.29
N PRO A 76 8.61 16.24 29.48
CA PRO A 76 7.96 16.73 30.70
C PRO A 76 7.43 18.18 30.59
N GLU A 77 8.07 19.00 29.78
CA GLU A 77 7.73 20.41 29.53
C GLU A 77 6.45 20.57 28.69
N ASP A 78 6.10 19.58 27.88
CA ASP A 78 4.94 19.65 26.98
C ASP A 78 3.60 19.43 27.70
N ASN A 79 3.59 18.97 28.96
CA ASN A 79 2.42 18.63 29.74
C ASN A 79 1.36 17.86 28.92
N THR A 80 1.83 16.90 28.12
CA THR A 80 1.00 16.07 27.27
C THR A 80 0.72 14.74 27.97
N TYR A 81 -0.53 14.31 27.95
CA TYR A 81 -0.99 13.07 28.55
C TYR A 81 -1.61 12.20 27.49
N GLU A 82 -1.22 10.93 27.50
CA GLU A 82 -1.83 9.89 26.71
C GLU A 82 -2.92 9.23 27.59
N VAL A 83 -4.14 9.27 27.10
CA VAL A 83 -5.30 8.66 27.71
C VAL A 83 -5.66 7.43 26.89
N VAL A 84 -5.51 6.25 27.47
CA VAL A 84 -5.93 5.00 26.83
C VAL A 84 -7.40 4.75 27.17
N LEU A 85 -8.23 4.75 26.13
CA LEU A 85 -9.68 4.54 26.25
C LEU A 85 -9.97 3.04 26.33
N VAL A 86 -11.05 2.68 27.04
CA VAL A 86 -11.54 1.30 27.00
C VAL A 86 -12.10 1.06 25.62
N GLY A 87 -11.35 0.36 24.80
CA GLY A 87 -11.71 0.10 23.43
C GLY A 87 -12.87 -0.90 23.32
N LEU A 88 -13.62 -0.79 22.22
CA LEU A 88 -14.72 -1.69 21.84
C LEU A 88 -14.36 -3.18 21.99
N ALA A 89 -13.09 -3.54 21.79
CA ALA A 89 -12.62 -4.91 21.93
C ALA A 89 -12.71 -5.46 23.36
N GLN A 90 -12.49 -4.62 24.39
CA GLN A 90 -12.68 -5.03 25.79
C GLN A 90 -14.15 -5.13 26.15
N GLU A 91 -15.00 -4.26 25.63
CA GLU A 91 -16.46 -4.36 25.79
C GLU A 91 -17.02 -5.59 25.11
N ILE A 92 -16.55 -5.89 23.87
CA ILE A 92 -16.91 -7.12 23.16
C ILE A 92 -16.45 -8.35 23.94
N ARG A 93 -15.22 -8.33 24.48
CA ARG A 93 -14.72 -9.43 25.31
C ARG A 93 -15.62 -9.65 26.53
N LYS A 94 -15.95 -8.58 27.27
CA LYS A 94 -16.85 -8.66 28.40
C LYS A 94 -18.25 -9.18 28.02
N ALA A 95 -18.78 -8.71 26.88
CA ALA A 95 -20.09 -9.16 26.40
C ALA A 95 -20.06 -10.62 25.94
N LEU A 96 -18.95 -11.09 25.37
CA LEU A 96 -18.75 -12.49 24.96
C LEU A 96 -18.54 -13.37 26.19
N ASP A 97 -17.67 -12.98 27.10
CA ASP A 97 -17.44 -13.73 28.37
C ASP A 97 -18.72 -13.83 29.21
N GLY A 98 -19.56 -12.76 29.21
CA GLY A 98 -20.86 -12.78 29.88
C GLY A 98 -21.90 -13.70 29.22
N LYS A 99 -21.81 -13.97 27.91
CA LYS A 99 -22.77 -14.85 27.20
C LYS A 99 -22.26 -16.28 27.02
N LEU A 100 -20.95 -16.47 26.90
CA LEU A 100 -20.31 -17.76 26.60
C LEU A 100 -19.63 -18.39 27.81
N GLY A 101 -19.55 -17.68 28.94
CA GLY A 101 -18.85 -18.06 30.16
C GLY A 101 -17.49 -17.37 30.30
N GLU A 102 -17.08 -17.09 31.53
CA GLU A 102 -15.79 -16.45 31.84
C GLU A 102 -14.61 -17.26 31.26
N GLY A 103 -13.70 -16.58 30.57
CA GLY A 103 -12.52 -17.20 29.96
C GLY A 103 -12.75 -17.82 28.59
N SER A 104 -13.94 -17.72 28.00
CA SER A 104 -14.22 -18.22 26.65
C SER A 104 -13.40 -17.53 25.56
N VAL A 105 -12.96 -16.29 25.80
CA VAL A 105 -12.07 -15.55 24.93
C VAL A 105 -10.63 -15.65 25.44
N ALA A 106 -9.89 -16.64 24.94
CA ALA A 106 -8.54 -16.95 25.41
C ALA A 106 -7.54 -15.80 25.20
N ALA A 107 -7.56 -15.14 24.05
CA ALA A 107 -6.73 -13.97 23.76
C ALA A 107 -7.29 -13.17 22.57
N ILE A 108 -7.07 -11.88 22.57
CA ILE A 108 -7.24 -11.02 21.40
C ILE A 108 -5.84 -10.82 20.82
N PRO A 109 -5.47 -11.50 19.71
CA PRO A 109 -4.09 -11.54 19.23
C PRO A 109 -3.60 -10.19 18.69
N SER A 110 -4.49 -9.36 18.19
CA SER A 110 -4.19 -7.97 17.79
C SER A 110 -5.46 -7.13 17.76
N MET A 111 -5.32 -5.88 18.09
CA MET A 111 -6.38 -4.87 17.94
C MET A 111 -5.82 -3.77 17.05
N GLY A 112 -6.47 -3.51 15.93
CA GLY A 112 -6.20 -2.37 15.07
C GLY A 112 -7.50 -1.68 14.75
N SER A 113 -7.61 -0.40 15.06
CA SER A 113 -8.70 0.45 14.61
C SER A 113 -8.14 1.42 13.57
N VAL A 114 -8.74 1.43 12.39
CA VAL A 114 -8.41 2.41 11.35
C VAL A 114 -9.58 3.37 11.25
N SER A 115 -9.35 4.65 11.57
CA SER A 115 -10.37 5.67 11.38
C SER A 115 -10.70 5.83 9.89
N ALA A 116 -11.93 6.25 9.58
CA ALA A 116 -12.32 6.52 8.19
C ALA A 116 -11.40 7.56 7.52
N LYS A 117 -10.88 8.52 8.30
CA LYS A 117 -9.90 9.51 7.82
C LYS A 117 -8.56 8.86 7.50
N ALA A 118 -8.02 8.04 8.41
CA ALA A 118 -6.76 7.32 8.18
C ALA A 118 -6.87 6.34 7.00
N GLY A 119 -8.00 5.66 6.84
CA GLY A 119 -8.25 4.81 5.68
C GLY A 119 -8.29 5.58 4.36
N LYS A 120 -8.88 6.79 4.37
CA LYS A 120 -8.88 7.68 3.20
C LYS A 120 -7.47 8.17 2.88
N GLU A 121 -6.72 8.64 3.87
CA GLU A 121 -5.33 9.10 3.70
C GLU A 121 -4.43 7.97 3.19
N LEU A 122 -4.57 6.76 3.73
CA LEU A 122 -3.86 5.57 3.27
C LEU A 122 -4.13 5.28 1.79
N ARG A 123 -5.39 5.30 1.39
CA ARG A 123 -5.80 5.09 0.00
C ARG A 123 -5.24 6.17 -0.91
N ASP A 124 -5.43 7.45 -0.56
CA ASP A 124 -5.06 8.58 -1.40
C ASP A 124 -3.53 8.66 -1.55
N ASN A 125 -2.78 8.51 -0.45
CA ASN A 125 -1.31 8.45 -0.47
C ASN A 125 -0.80 7.21 -1.21
N GLY A 126 -1.48 6.07 -1.10
CA GLY A 126 -1.16 4.85 -1.83
C GLY A 126 -1.29 5.03 -3.35
N ILE A 127 -2.39 5.64 -3.79
CA ILE A 127 -2.63 5.95 -5.21
C ILE A 127 -1.58 6.94 -5.73
N ILE A 128 -1.32 8.03 -4.99
CA ILE A 128 -0.32 9.03 -5.38
C ILE A 128 1.07 8.39 -5.49
N SER A 129 1.46 7.58 -4.52
CA SER A 129 2.76 6.89 -4.52
C SER A 129 2.90 5.93 -5.69
N LEU A 130 1.84 5.18 -6.02
CA LEU A 130 1.80 4.28 -7.16
C LEU A 130 1.93 5.03 -8.49
N LEU A 131 1.17 6.11 -8.67
CA LEU A 131 1.24 6.93 -9.88
C LEU A 131 2.59 7.62 -10.02
N ALA A 132 3.17 8.13 -8.93
CA ALA A 132 4.51 8.71 -8.93
C ALA A 132 5.57 7.67 -9.31
N ALA A 133 5.52 6.45 -8.74
CA ALA A 133 6.44 5.38 -9.09
C ALA A 133 6.35 5.02 -10.57
N ILE A 134 5.14 4.84 -11.12
CA ILE A 134 4.92 4.58 -12.54
C ILE A 134 5.45 5.74 -13.39
N GLY A 135 5.23 6.99 -12.98
CA GLY A 135 5.74 8.18 -13.67
C GLY A 135 7.27 8.21 -13.74
N PHE A 136 7.98 7.95 -12.63
CA PHE A 136 9.44 7.87 -12.60
C PHE A 136 9.97 6.70 -13.44
N ILE A 137 9.31 5.55 -13.38
CA ILE A 137 9.67 4.40 -14.22
C ILE A 137 9.48 4.72 -15.70
N MET A 138 8.37 5.36 -16.07
CA MET A 138 8.13 5.80 -17.44
C MET A 138 9.21 6.77 -17.92
N LEU A 139 9.56 7.76 -17.09
CA LEU A 139 10.64 8.70 -17.40
C LEU A 139 11.97 7.97 -17.63
N TYR A 140 12.31 7.00 -16.77
CA TYR A 140 13.50 6.18 -16.95
C TYR A 140 13.48 5.40 -18.27
N ILE A 141 12.34 4.78 -18.61
CA ILE A 141 12.18 4.04 -19.88
C ILE A 141 12.33 4.95 -21.09
N LEU A 142 11.77 6.16 -21.05
CA LEU A 142 11.87 7.13 -22.15
C LEU A 142 13.31 7.62 -22.37
N VAL A 143 14.09 7.73 -21.29
CA VAL A 143 15.51 8.13 -21.36
C VAL A 143 16.40 6.98 -21.83
N ARG A 144 16.11 5.75 -21.36
CA ARG A 144 16.95 4.57 -21.60
C ARG A 144 16.61 3.79 -22.86
N PHE A 145 15.32 3.81 -23.27
CA PHE A 145 14.77 3.07 -24.40
C PHE A 145 13.90 3.97 -25.30
N ASP A 146 13.50 3.44 -26.45
CA ASP A 146 12.55 4.14 -27.33
C ASP A 146 11.14 4.19 -26.71
N PHE A 147 10.34 5.19 -27.11
CA PHE A 147 8.97 5.38 -26.65
C PHE A 147 8.09 4.11 -26.79
N ARG A 148 8.39 3.25 -27.76
CA ARG A 148 7.65 2.00 -28.02
C ARG A 148 7.69 1.00 -26.86
N TYR A 149 8.70 1.07 -25.99
CA TYR A 149 8.84 0.19 -24.83
C TYR A 149 7.97 0.63 -23.64
N GLY A 150 7.57 1.89 -23.57
CA GLY A 150 6.85 2.47 -22.46
C GLY A 150 5.48 1.86 -22.19
N PRO A 151 4.56 1.80 -23.18
CA PRO A 151 3.20 1.33 -22.94
C PRO A 151 3.13 -0.12 -22.45
N GLY A 152 3.96 -1.02 -22.99
CA GLY A 152 4.03 -2.41 -22.53
C GLY A 152 4.46 -2.51 -21.07
N THR A 153 5.44 -1.71 -20.67
CA THR A 153 5.89 -1.62 -19.28
C THR A 153 4.78 -1.16 -18.35
N VAL A 154 4.11 -0.05 -18.65
CA VAL A 154 3.04 0.50 -17.80
C VAL A 154 1.90 -0.49 -17.61
N ILE A 155 1.46 -1.15 -18.69
CA ILE A 155 0.38 -2.14 -18.61
C ILE A 155 0.80 -3.33 -17.75
N ALA A 156 2.05 -3.82 -17.89
CA ALA A 156 2.57 -4.90 -17.07
C ALA A 156 2.62 -4.51 -15.58
N LEU A 157 3.10 -3.33 -15.24
CA LEU A 157 3.16 -2.84 -13.86
C LEU A 157 1.79 -2.65 -13.23
N LEU A 158 0.82 -2.12 -13.99
CA LEU A 158 -0.58 -2.01 -13.51
C LEU A 158 -1.19 -3.39 -13.29
N HIS A 159 -0.95 -4.32 -14.20
CA HIS A 159 -1.38 -5.71 -14.05
C HIS A 159 -0.83 -6.30 -12.75
N ASP A 160 0.46 -6.18 -12.49
CA ASP A 160 1.10 -6.74 -11.30
C ASP A 160 0.52 -6.15 -10.00
N ALA A 161 0.34 -4.82 -9.97
CA ALA A 161 -0.28 -4.14 -8.85
C ALA A 161 -1.72 -4.62 -8.59
N VAL A 162 -2.53 -4.77 -9.66
CA VAL A 162 -3.92 -5.25 -9.56
C VAL A 162 -3.98 -6.70 -9.07
N PHE A 163 -3.08 -7.56 -9.53
CA PHE A 163 -3.01 -8.94 -9.06
C PHE A 163 -2.65 -9.06 -7.59
N VAL A 164 -1.67 -8.28 -7.12
CA VAL A 164 -1.31 -8.27 -5.69
C VAL A 164 -2.48 -7.75 -4.84
N LEU A 165 -3.14 -6.67 -5.26
CA LEU A 165 -4.34 -6.16 -4.59
C LEU A 165 -5.47 -7.19 -4.58
N GLY A 166 -5.68 -7.87 -5.72
CA GLY A 166 -6.66 -8.96 -5.83
C GLY A 166 -6.36 -10.12 -4.88
N ALA A 167 -5.10 -10.51 -4.74
CA ALA A 167 -4.70 -11.55 -3.80
C ALA A 167 -4.99 -11.17 -2.34
N PHE A 168 -4.76 -9.91 -1.95
CA PHE A 168 -5.14 -9.40 -0.63
C PHE A 168 -6.66 -9.43 -0.43
N ALA A 169 -7.42 -9.02 -1.45
CA ALA A 169 -8.88 -9.02 -1.39
C ALA A 169 -9.47 -10.44 -1.23
N VAL A 170 -8.98 -11.40 -2.02
CA VAL A 170 -9.44 -12.80 -1.98
C VAL A 170 -9.05 -13.50 -0.68
N THR A 171 -7.86 -13.19 -0.15
CA THR A 171 -7.39 -13.78 1.11
C THR A 171 -7.85 -13.04 2.36
N TYR A 172 -8.63 -11.97 2.20
CA TYR A 172 -9.12 -11.13 3.30
C TYR A 172 -8.02 -10.60 4.21
N LYS A 173 -6.83 -10.36 3.66
CA LYS A 173 -5.71 -9.74 4.39
C LYS A 173 -5.92 -8.25 4.57
N GLU A 174 -5.39 -7.71 5.67
CA GLU A 174 -5.47 -6.28 5.96
C GLU A 174 -4.60 -5.47 4.99
N PHE A 175 -5.18 -4.39 4.47
CA PHE A 175 -4.46 -3.44 3.64
C PHE A 175 -3.87 -2.34 4.53
N SER A 176 -2.55 -2.21 4.55
CA SER A 176 -1.81 -1.31 5.40
C SER A 176 -0.76 -0.51 4.61
N LEU A 177 -0.06 0.42 5.27
CA LEU A 177 1.10 1.10 4.68
C LEU A 177 2.19 0.12 4.24
N THR A 178 2.38 -0.96 5.00
CA THR A 178 3.33 -2.02 4.63
C THR A 178 2.91 -2.72 3.33
N THR A 179 1.61 -2.88 3.09
CA THR A 179 1.09 -3.44 1.83
C THR A 179 1.40 -2.52 0.66
N ILE A 180 1.25 -1.20 0.82
CA ILE A 180 1.64 -0.23 -0.21
C ILE A 180 3.16 -0.32 -0.50
N ALA A 181 3.98 -0.35 0.56
CA ALA A 181 5.42 -0.50 0.41
C ALA A 181 5.79 -1.81 -0.32
N ALA A 182 5.10 -2.91 -0.02
CA ALA A 182 5.28 -4.19 -0.71
C ALA A 182 4.91 -4.09 -2.20
N ILE A 183 3.79 -3.46 -2.55
CA ILE A 183 3.37 -3.26 -3.95
C ILE A 183 4.41 -2.43 -4.70
N LEU A 184 4.90 -1.33 -4.12
CA LEU A 184 5.96 -0.52 -4.73
C LEU A 184 7.26 -1.31 -4.93
N THR A 185 7.59 -2.18 -3.97
CA THR A 185 8.75 -3.08 -4.08
C THR A 185 8.57 -4.10 -5.20
N VAL A 186 7.37 -4.70 -5.33
CA VAL A 186 7.01 -5.62 -6.42
C VAL A 186 7.13 -4.93 -7.77
N ILE A 187 6.64 -3.70 -7.91
CA ILE A 187 6.75 -2.89 -9.12
C ILE A 187 8.21 -2.70 -9.51
N GLY A 188 9.07 -2.32 -8.55
CA GLY A 188 10.51 -2.16 -8.79
C GLY A 188 11.18 -3.48 -9.20
N TYR A 189 10.77 -4.58 -8.57
CA TYR A 189 11.29 -5.91 -8.86
C TYR A 189 10.86 -6.40 -10.26
N SER A 190 9.58 -6.34 -10.59
CA SER A 190 9.04 -6.70 -11.91
C SER A 190 9.66 -5.86 -13.02
N MET A 191 9.90 -4.58 -12.76
CA MET A 191 10.56 -3.68 -13.69
C MET A 191 12.00 -4.12 -14.02
N ASN A 192 12.73 -4.65 -13.04
CA ASN A 192 14.09 -5.14 -13.25
C ASN A 192 14.13 -6.26 -14.31
N ASP A 193 13.21 -7.22 -14.25
CA ASP A 193 13.11 -8.30 -15.22
C ASP A 193 12.70 -7.78 -16.61
N THR A 194 11.74 -6.87 -16.66
CA THR A 194 11.30 -6.23 -17.91
C THR A 194 12.46 -5.49 -18.60
N ILE A 195 13.29 -4.76 -17.84
CA ILE A 195 14.47 -4.06 -18.38
C ILE A 195 15.47 -5.05 -18.98
N VAL A 196 15.75 -6.15 -18.31
CA VAL A 196 16.67 -7.18 -18.79
C VAL A 196 16.21 -7.77 -20.13
N VAL A 197 14.91 -8.09 -20.23
CA VAL A 197 14.32 -8.61 -21.48
C VAL A 197 14.39 -7.55 -22.59
N PHE A 198 14.03 -6.31 -22.29
CA PHE A 198 14.02 -5.21 -23.27
C PHE A 198 15.43 -4.84 -23.76
N ASP A 199 16.41 -4.84 -22.86
CA ASP A 199 17.81 -4.59 -23.26
C ASP A 199 18.31 -5.68 -24.18
N ARG A 200 17.96 -6.94 -23.91
CA ARG A 200 18.31 -8.07 -24.81
C ARG A 200 17.58 -7.98 -26.15
N ILE A 201 16.30 -7.61 -26.15
CA ILE A 201 15.55 -7.38 -27.41
C ILE A 201 16.23 -6.29 -28.24
N ARG A 202 16.64 -5.18 -27.62
CA ARG A 202 17.33 -4.08 -28.28
C ARG A 202 18.67 -4.51 -28.86
N GLU A 203 19.45 -5.27 -28.09
CA GLU A 203 20.73 -5.82 -28.54
C GLU A 203 20.56 -6.75 -29.77
N ASN A 204 19.63 -7.71 -29.68
CA ASN A 204 19.36 -8.66 -30.74
C ASN A 204 18.74 -8.00 -31.98
N ALA A 205 17.89 -6.97 -31.80
CA ALA A 205 17.32 -6.19 -32.91
C ALA A 205 18.40 -5.45 -33.71
N SER A 206 19.47 -5.00 -33.05
CA SER A 206 20.59 -4.35 -33.74
C SER A 206 21.44 -5.32 -34.55
N LYS A 207 21.57 -6.58 -34.07
CA LYS A 207 22.39 -7.64 -34.68
C LYS A 207 21.67 -8.42 -35.79
N MET A 208 20.36 -8.62 -35.67
CA MET A 208 19.52 -9.49 -36.52
C MET A 208 18.49 -8.71 -37.32
N ARG A 209 18.94 -7.83 -38.22
CA ARG A 209 18.07 -6.92 -39.00
C ARG A 209 17.17 -7.62 -40.00
N ASP A 210 17.53 -8.83 -40.43
CA ASP A 210 16.86 -9.66 -41.44
C ASP A 210 15.73 -10.53 -40.85
N LYS A 211 15.63 -10.63 -39.54
CA LYS A 211 14.60 -11.41 -38.87
C LYS A 211 13.35 -10.56 -38.58
N LYS A 212 12.22 -11.24 -38.52
CA LYS A 212 10.97 -10.60 -38.03
C LYS A 212 11.12 -10.21 -36.57
N PHE A 213 10.61 -9.05 -36.20
CA PHE A 213 10.72 -8.52 -34.84
C PHE A 213 10.16 -9.51 -33.78
N SER A 214 9.05 -10.20 -34.07
CA SER A 214 8.49 -11.24 -33.18
C SER A 214 9.46 -12.40 -32.93
N GLN A 215 10.26 -12.79 -33.92
CA GLN A 215 11.29 -13.83 -33.76
C GLN A 215 12.46 -13.35 -32.89
N ILE A 216 12.83 -12.06 -33.03
CA ILE A 216 13.87 -11.44 -32.21
C ILE A 216 13.40 -11.38 -30.74
N VAL A 217 12.18 -10.97 -30.51
CA VAL A 217 11.60 -10.92 -29.14
C VAL A 217 11.57 -12.31 -28.51
N ASN A 218 11.07 -13.32 -29.26
CA ASN A 218 10.99 -14.69 -28.74
C ASN A 218 12.39 -15.25 -28.40
N LEU A 219 13.39 -15.02 -29.25
CA LEU A 219 14.78 -15.40 -29.00
C LEU A 219 15.32 -14.70 -27.73
N SER A 220 15.12 -13.39 -27.62
CA SER A 220 15.62 -12.59 -26.50
C SER A 220 15.00 -13.00 -25.16
N VAL A 221 13.70 -13.28 -25.15
CA VAL A 221 13.01 -13.83 -23.97
C VAL A 221 13.62 -15.17 -23.55
N ASN A 222 13.83 -16.09 -24.49
CA ASN A 222 14.42 -17.39 -24.17
C ASN A 222 15.87 -17.27 -23.66
N GLU A 223 16.65 -16.35 -24.19
CA GLU A 223 18.04 -16.11 -23.76
C GLU A 223 18.12 -15.52 -22.34
N THR A 224 17.11 -14.76 -21.91
CA THR A 224 17.05 -14.13 -20.58
C THR A 224 16.29 -14.97 -19.57
N LEU A 225 15.50 -15.96 -20.00
CA LEU A 225 14.56 -16.72 -19.17
C LEU A 225 15.24 -17.40 -17.98
N SER A 226 16.39 -18.05 -18.21
CA SER A 226 17.13 -18.72 -17.13
C SER A 226 17.56 -17.75 -16.03
N ARG A 227 18.02 -16.57 -16.39
CA ARG A 227 18.40 -15.52 -15.44
C ARG A 227 17.18 -15.01 -14.67
N THR A 228 16.10 -14.71 -15.36
CA THR A 228 14.85 -14.21 -14.75
C THR A 228 14.27 -15.23 -13.77
N ILE A 229 14.20 -16.50 -14.14
CA ILE A 229 13.72 -17.56 -13.24
C ILE A 229 14.63 -17.69 -12.01
N LEU A 230 15.96 -17.69 -12.20
CA LEU A 230 16.89 -17.85 -11.08
C LEU A 230 16.81 -16.68 -10.09
N THR A 231 16.79 -15.44 -10.59
CA THR A 231 16.65 -14.24 -9.74
C THR A 231 15.32 -14.21 -9.01
N SER A 232 14.22 -14.55 -9.70
CA SER A 232 12.89 -14.62 -9.10
C SER A 232 12.78 -15.74 -8.07
N ALA A 233 13.35 -16.91 -8.34
CA ALA A 233 13.35 -18.03 -7.40
C ALA A 233 14.11 -17.68 -6.10
N THR A 234 15.26 -17.01 -6.19
CA THR A 234 16.01 -16.61 -4.99
C THR A 234 15.22 -15.66 -4.09
N VAL A 235 14.58 -14.64 -4.66
CA VAL A 235 13.74 -13.72 -3.90
C VAL A 235 12.48 -14.42 -3.36
N PHE A 236 11.85 -15.26 -4.19
CA PHE A 236 10.69 -16.04 -3.79
C PHE A 236 10.97 -16.93 -2.57
N PHE A 237 12.09 -17.67 -2.54
CA PHE A 237 12.42 -18.52 -1.40
C PHE A 237 12.72 -17.73 -0.13
N VAL A 238 13.39 -16.57 -0.23
CA VAL A 238 13.61 -15.70 0.92
C VAL A 238 12.28 -15.16 1.47
N THR A 239 11.42 -14.65 0.60
CA THR A 239 10.12 -14.13 1.02
C THR A 239 9.16 -15.24 1.45
N LEU A 240 9.28 -16.47 0.91
CA LEU A 240 8.55 -17.63 1.37
C LEU A 240 8.94 -18.01 2.82
N ALA A 241 10.23 -18.00 3.13
CA ALA A 241 10.70 -18.22 4.49
C ALA A 241 10.14 -17.15 5.45
N MET A 242 10.16 -15.86 5.04
CA MET A 242 9.54 -14.79 5.81
C MET A 242 8.01 -14.95 5.94
N ASN A 243 7.34 -15.52 4.96
CA ASN A 243 5.90 -15.78 5.01
C ASN A 243 5.53 -16.91 5.96
N ILE A 244 6.37 -17.94 6.04
CA ILE A 244 6.15 -19.12 6.90
C ILE A 244 6.47 -18.79 8.36
N TRP A 245 7.65 -18.23 8.62
CA TRP A 245 8.16 -17.97 9.98
C TRP A 245 7.97 -16.54 10.46
N GLY A 246 7.64 -15.61 9.59
CA GLY A 246 7.39 -14.21 9.94
C GLY A 246 6.04 -14.04 10.64
N THR A 247 5.90 -12.95 11.38
CA THR A 247 4.68 -12.57 12.09
C THR A 247 4.22 -11.17 11.73
N GLY A 248 2.94 -10.90 11.90
CA GLY A 248 2.34 -9.56 11.72
C GLY A 248 2.65 -8.96 10.34
N VAL A 249 3.11 -7.72 10.33
CA VAL A 249 3.36 -6.93 9.12
C VAL A 249 4.43 -7.54 8.19
N ILE A 250 5.40 -8.28 8.75
CA ILE A 250 6.46 -8.95 7.97
C ILE A 250 5.85 -10.06 7.11
N ARG A 251 4.92 -10.84 7.68
CA ARG A 251 4.23 -11.92 6.97
C ARG A 251 3.38 -11.39 5.83
N ASP A 252 2.69 -10.26 6.03
CA ASP A 252 1.84 -9.67 4.99
C ASP A 252 2.67 -9.03 3.87
N PHE A 253 3.80 -8.39 4.22
CA PHE A 253 4.79 -7.94 3.24
C PHE A 253 5.32 -9.11 2.40
N ALA A 254 5.75 -10.18 3.05
CA ALA A 254 6.28 -11.37 2.39
C ALA A 254 5.24 -12.05 1.49
N PHE A 255 3.97 -12.08 1.91
CA PHE A 255 2.87 -12.58 1.09
C PHE A 255 2.71 -11.75 -0.20
N ALA A 256 2.70 -10.41 -0.09
CA ALA A 256 2.64 -9.53 -1.25
C ALA A 256 3.82 -9.77 -2.20
N MET A 257 5.04 -9.90 -1.65
CA MET A 257 6.25 -10.19 -2.43
C MET A 257 6.17 -11.55 -3.12
N ASN A 258 5.70 -12.61 -2.46
CA ASN A 258 5.56 -13.93 -3.07
C ASN A 258 4.61 -13.91 -4.27
N VAL A 259 3.44 -13.30 -4.11
CA VAL A 259 2.48 -13.12 -5.21
C VAL A 259 3.09 -12.26 -6.31
N GLY A 260 3.69 -11.14 -5.93
CA GLY A 260 4.24 -10.15 -6.85
C GLY A 260 5.41 -10.68 -7.68
N VAL A 261 6.32 -11.46 -7.09
CA VAL A 261 7.46 -12.05 -7.80
C VAL A 261 6.99 -13.05 -8.87
N ILE A 262 6.02 -13.90 -8.54
CA ILE A 262 5.46 -14.86 -9.50
C ILE A 262 4.78 -14.11 -10.66
N ILE A 263 3.90 -13.17 -10.34
CA ILE A 263 3.13 -12.42 -11.34
C ILE A 263 4.03 -11.51 -12.17
N GLY A 264 5.02 -10.83 -11.56
CA GLY A 264 5.97 -9.96 -12.24
C GLY A 264 6.88 -10.71 -13.22
N THR A 265 7.32 -11.91 -12.85
CA THR A 265 8.07 -12.79 -13.77
C THR A 265 7.21 -13.18 -14.97
N PHE A 266 5.94 -13.49 -14.74
CA PHE A 266 4.99 -13.81 -15.81
C PHE A 266 4.70 -12.58 -16.69
N SER A 267 4.48 -11.41 -16.10
CA SER A 267 4.05 -10.21 -16.83
C SER A 267 5.13 -9.66 -17.77
N SER A 268 6.41 -9.74 -17.38
CA SER A 268 7.52 -9.30 -18.22
C SER A 268 7.61 -10.10 -19.55
N VAL A 269 7.32 -11.40 -19.50
CA VAL A 269 7.36 -12.30 -20.66
C VAL A 269 6.05 -12.25 -21.45
N PHE A 270 4.90 -12.36 -20.80
CA PHE A 270 3.62 -12.62 -21.46
C PHE A 270 2.74 -11.37 -21.62
N ILE A 271 3.11 -10.23 -21.03
CA ILE A 271 2.36 -8.97 -21.17
C ILE A 271 3.24 -7.90 -21.81
N ALA A 272 4.38 -7.55 -21.21
CA ALA A 272 5.22 -6.46 -21.70
C ALA A 272 5.77 -6.77 -23.11
N SER A 273 6.27 -7.98 -23.33
CA SER A 273 6.88 -8.40 -24.60
C SER A 273 5.88 -8.51 -25.76
N PRO A 274 4.69 -9.13 -25.65
CA PRO A 274 3.67 -9.13 -26.69
C PRO A 274 3.14 -7.74 -27.04
N ILE A 275 2.95 -6.87 -26.04
CA ILE A 275 2.52 -5.48 -26.30
C ILE A 275 3.58 -4.74 -27.11
N LEU A 276 4.85 -4.94 -26.81
CA LEU A 276 5.95 -4.37 -27.58
C LEU A 276 5.92 -4.84 -29.05
N ILE A 277 5.69 -6.15 -29.31
CA ILE A 277 5.53 -6.70 -30.66
C ILE A 277 4.39 -5.99 -31.38
N TRP A 278 3.21 -5.93 -30.76
CA TRP A 278 2.03 -5.31 -31.33
C TRP A 278 2.24 -3.84 -31.68
N LEU A 279 2.88 -3.07 -30.79
CA LEU A 279 3.19 -1.65 -31.05
C LEU A 279 4.20 -1.48 -32.19
N ASN A 280 5.19 -2.35 -32.26
CA ASN A 280 6.18 -2.31 -33.35
C ASN A 280 5.52 -2.61 -34.72
N GLU A 281 4.68 -3.62 -34.80
CA GLU A 281 3.96 -3.97 -36.03
C GLU A 281 3.00 -2.84 -36.47
N LYS A 282 2.27 -2.23 -35.53
CA LYS A 282 1.40 -1.09 -35.81
C LYS A 282 2.17 0.12 -36.32
N SER A 283 3.35 0.39 -35.75
CA SER A 283 4.24 1.47 -36.20
C SER A 283 4.72 1.24 -37.64
N LEU A 284 5.14 0.02 -37.97
CA LEU A 284 5.56 -0.36 -39.32
C LEU A 284 4.40 -0.26 -40.34
N ALA A 285 3.20 -0.68 -39.95
CA ALA A 285 2.02 -0.56 -40.80
C ALA A 285 1.64 0.91 -41.07
N ALA A 286 1.78 1.78 -40.07
CA ALA A 286 1.55 3.22 -40.22
C ALA A 286 2.58 3.88 -41.16
N GLN A 287 3.84 3.45 -41.14
CA GLN A 287 4.89 3.95 -42.04
C GLN A 287 4.70 3.49 -43.49
N LYS A 288 4.09 2.32 -43.70
CA LYS A 288 3.83 1.76 -45.04
C LYS A 288 2.58 2.37 -45.72
N LYS A 289 1.74 3.11 -45.03
CA LYS A 289 0.62 3.86 -45.65
C LYS A 289 1.17 4.96 -46.56
N PRO A 290 0.91 4.96 -47.89
CA PRO A 290 1.41 5.99 -48.77
C PRO A 290 0.91 7.36 -48.30
N ARG A 291 1.82 8.29 -48.06
CA ARG A 291 1.48 9.73 -47.97
C ARG A 291 0.74 10.06 -49.24
N GLY A 292 -0.57 10.33 -49.13
CA GLY A 292 -1.39 10.72 -50.26
C GLY A 292 -0.68 11.81 -51.08
N ARG A 293 -0.42 11.49 -52.34
CA ARG A 293 0.06 12.46 -53.33
C ARG A 293 -0.91 13.62 -53.31
N SER A 294 -0.51 14.75 -52.75
CA SER A 294 -1.12 16.01 -53.03
C SER A 294 -1.02 16.23 -54.54
N SER A 295 -2.14 16.01 -55.26
CA SER A 295 -2.26 16.40 -56.64
C SER A 295 -2.26 17.92 -56.70
N SER A 296 -1.08 18.50 -56.91
CA SER A 296 -1.02 19.86 -57.42
C SER A 296 -1.58 19.84 -58.82
N SER A 297 -2.89 20.05 -58.97
CA SER A 297 -3.49 20.51 -60.23
C SER A 297 -3.09 21.96 -60.42
N THR A 298 -2.06 22.17 -61.22
CA THR A 298 -1.79 23.49 -61.83
C THR A 298 -2.86 23.71 -62.89
N PRO A 299 -3.69 24.76 -62.80
CA PRO A 299 -4.52 25.16 -63.96
C PRO A 299 -3.63 25.92 -64.94
N VAL A 300 -3.76 25.56 -66.21
CA VAL A 300 -3.31 26.32 -67.40
C VAL A 300 -4.23 27.45 -67.62
#